data_caff669bd5a2ed4bc788ec7f1152c89d
#
_entry.id   caff669bd5a2ed4bc788ec7f1152c89d
#
_cell.length_a   1.000
_cell.length_b   1.000
_cell.length_c   1.000
_cell.angle_alpha   90.00
_cell.angle_beta   90.00
_cell.angle_gamma   90.00
#
_symmetry.space_group_name_H-M   'P 1'
#
loop_
_entity.id
_entity.type
_entity.pdbx_description
1 polymer ?
#
loop_
_entity_poly.entity_id
_entity_poly.type
_entity_poly.pdbx_seq_one_letter_code
_entity_poly.pdbx_strand_id
1 'polypeptide(L)'
;MRLPLLVLLPVLSAPVLADALLDQANQLIAAGKAADAARLLEPLEEQRAGDPDFDYLLGLSRLESGLPTEASFAFERCLGTDPMNGPCRVQMARAHLAMGETANARAELDIIQSHNPPPEVQALVQQFLGAAAAQDRRRKSGYNGYTQLGLGFDTNLNSITDRNRIALPAFNNAPFILAPGSRQQDGAVLQGQAGVNGYRMLNPALTALGEASLQFHSYPGSSDFSWQTADAAGGLARRAGADQLTAKVQLQDMRLGGNAYRRSAGLLGQYDHDLGGQDRMAVYAQFGHQTYDTLKNRNSNRFTLGAAWSGGLSLLGSPVVYAGAYAGQEKAGDSTADYMASQKFLGVRGGGSLALTPVWKLNGSLSVEQRRYGAADPAFLKTRRDDEANLSLGLAWQYSPAVTVLPAYNYTRNSSNIPLTDYDRNVVTVDVRYDW
;
A
#
# COMPACT_ATOMS: atom_id res chain seq x y z
N MET A 1 34.13 87.38 25.51
CA MET A 1 34.16 86.36 24.50
C MET A 1 34.49 85.02 25.17
N ARG A 2 33.45 84.17 25.35
CA ARG A 2 33.61 82.80 25.90
C ARG A 2 33.31 81.84 24.79
N LEU A 3 34.26 81.00 24.33
CA LEU A 3 34.11 79.89 23.40
C LEU A 3 33.46 78.71 24.14
N PRO A 4 32.51 78.01 23.55
CA PRO A 4 31.96 76.77 24.12
C PRO A 4 32.92 75.60 23.78
N LEU A 5 33.15 74.78 24.80
CA LEU A 5 33.91 73.54 24.77
C LEU A 5 33.09 72.46 24.08
N LEU A 6 33.52 71.98 22.92
CA LEU A 6 32.91 70.89 22.20
C LEU A 6 33.33 69.58 22.85
N VAL A 7 32.41 68.90 23.53
CA VAL A 7 32.63 67.56 24.07
C VAL A 7 32.38 66.56 22.93
N LEU A 8 33.46 65.92 22.41
CA LEU A 8 33.38 64.76 21.55
C LEU A 8 33.05 63.54 22.41
N LEU A 9 31.83 63.04 22.27
CA LEU A 9 31.47 61.70 22.75
C LEU A 9 32.09 60.65 21.78
N PRO A 10 32.78 59.62 22.28
CA PRO A 10 33.25 58.55 21.40
C PRO A 10 32.01 57.68 20.96
N VAL A 11 31.79 57.58 19.68
CA VAL A 11 30.93 56.60 19.06
C VAL A 11 31.60 55.25 19.30
N LEU A 12 31.16 54.51 20.31
CA LEU A 12 31.52 53.12 20.49
C LEU A 12 30.98 52.31 19.32
N SER A 13 31.87 51.77 18.52
CA SER A 13 31.59 50.95 17.34
C SER A 13 30.77 49.68 17.69
N ALA A 14 29.57 49.63 17.15
CA ALA A 14 28.66 48.49 17.24
C ALA A 14 29.10 47.16 16.56
N PRO A 15 30.16 47.08 15.73
CA PRO A 15 30.56 45.86 15.03
C PRO A 15 31.07 44.73 15.93
N VAL A 16 31.71 45.04 17.06
CA VAL A 16 32.34 44.01 17.93
C VAL A 16 31.34 43.11 18.65
N LEU A 17 30.14 43.62 18.97
CA LEU A 17 29.08 42.82 19.62
C LEU A 17 28.30 41.93 18.64
N ALA A 18 28.27 42.32 17.37
CA ALA A 18 27.59 41.56 16.31
C ALA A 18 28.39 40.28 15.96
N ASP A 19 29.71 40.37 15.90
CA ASP A 19 30.59 39.22 15.65
C ASP A 19 30.54 38.20 16.79
N ALA A 20 30.52 38.67 18.05
CA ALA A 20 30.42 37.77 19.21
C ALA A 20 29.13 36.94 19.25
N LEU A 21 28.02 37.49 18.75
CA LEU A 21 26.75 36.79 18.69
C LEU A 21 26.74 35.69 17.59
N LEU A 22 27.30 36.01 16.43
CA LEU A 22 27.45 35.04 15.32
C LEU A 22 28.42 33.92 15.71
N ASP A 23 29.52 34.24 16.41
CA ASP A 23 30.45 33.26 16.98
C ASP A 23 29.75 32.31 17.97
N GLN A 24 28.92 32.85 18.85
CA GLN A 24 28.13 32.07 19.80
C GLN A 24 27.14 31.15 19.08
N ALA A 25 26.43 31.66 18.07
CA ALA A 25 25.50 30.87 17.26
C ALA A 25 26.22 29.72 16.55
N ASN A 26 27.38 29.99 15.96
CA ASN A 26 28.18 28.98 15.30
C ASN A 26 28.68 27.89 16.26
N GLN A 27 29.13 28.28 17.48
CA GLN A 27 29.50 27.34 18.53
C GLN A 27 28.33 26.44 18.98
N LEU A 28 27.12 26.99 19.09
CA LEU A 28 25.91 26.24 19.41
C LEU A 28 25.57 25.22 18.30
N ILE A 29 25.66 25.62 17.04
CA ILE A 29 25.45 24.72 15.91
C ILE A 29 26.50 23.59 15.91
N ALA A 30 27.79 23.94 16.08
CA ALA A 30 28.88 22.97 16.14
C ALA A 30 28.72 21.98 17.32
N ALA A 31 28.11 22.42 18.43
CA ALA A 31 27.76 21.58 19.58
C ALA A 31 26.51 20.77 19.43
N GLY A 32 25.85 20.75 18.24
CA GLY A 32 24.56 20.05 17.99
C GLY A 32 23.34 20.71 18.64
N LYS A 33 23.44 21.96 19.08
CA LYS A 33 22.40 22.75 19.74
C LYS A 33 21.79 23.77 18.76
N ALA A 34 21.43 23.31 17.55
CA ALA A 34 20.95 24.17 16.49
C ALA A 34 19.67 24.96 16.87
N ALA A 35 18.75 24.33 17.61
CA ALA A 35 17.56 25.00 18.09
C ALA A 35 17.86 26.14 19.08
N ASP A 36 18.94 26.04 19.86
CA ASP A 36 19.37 27.12 20.75
C ASP A 36 19.98 28.27 19.94
N ALA A 37 20.73 27.96 18.89
CA ALA A 37 21.24 28.95 17.95
C ALA A 37 20.12 29.68 17.21
N ALA A 38 19.08 28.97 16.75
CA ALA A 38 17.90 29.58 16.13
C ALA A 38 17.23 30.57 17.08
N ARG A 39 16.95 30.16 18.32
CA ARG A 39 16.36 31.04 19.35
C ARG A 39 17.20 32.26 19.69
N LEU A 40 18.53 32.17 19.56
CA LEU A 40 19.43 33.29 19.77
C LEU A 40 19.35 34.30 18.61
N LEU A 41 19.20 33.83 17.37
CA LEU A 41 19.22 34.66 16.17
C LEU A 41 17.84 35.23 15.79
N GLU A 42 16.76 34.47 15.97
CA GLU A 42 15.40 34.85 15.55
C GLU A 42 14.95 36.25 16.00
N PRO A 43 15.19 36.70 17.24
CA PRO A 43 14.78 38.04 17.67
C PRO A 43 15.42 39.19 16.90
N LEU A 44 16.52 38.92 16.20
CA LEU A 44 17.30 39.90 15.42
C LEU A 44 17.04 39.81 13.92
N GLU A 45 16.19 38.87 13.47
CA GLU A 45 15.94 38.62 12.06
C GLU A 45 15.47 39.86 11.31
N GLU A 46 14.50 40.61 11.84
CA GLU A 46 13.99 41.85 11.22
C GLU A 46 15.08 42.95 11.07
N GLN A 47 16.01 42.98 12.00
CA GLN A 47 17.07 44.02 12.01
C GLN A 47 18.28 43.65 11.14
N ARG A 48 18.51 42.34 10.96
CA ARG A 48 19.71 41.83 10.28
C ARG A 48 19.43 41.08 8.99
N ALA A 49 18.17 41.03 8.56
CA ALA A 49 17.79 40.41 7.27
C ALA A 49 18.59 41.05 6.10
N GLY A 50 19.23 40.22 5.29
CA GLY A 50 20.10 40.64 4.20
C GLY A 50 21.60 40.78 4.57
N ASP A 51 21.95 40.53 5.84
CA ASP A 51 23.35 40.29 6.22
C ASP A 51 23.69 38.83 5.90
N PRO A 52 24.60 38.55 4.92
CA PRO A 52 24.82 37.17 4.46
C PRO A 52 25.35 36.22 5.56
N ASP A 53 26.16 36.69 6.48
CA ASP A 53 26.72 35.88 7.57
C ASP A 53 25.62 35.54 8.60
N PHE A 54 24.79 36.52 8.92
CA PHE A 54 23.62 36.31 9.78
C PHE A 54 22.62 35.37 9.16
N ASP A 55 22.21 35.62 7.92
CA ASP A 55 21.22 34.80 7.19
C ASP A 55 21.73 33.37 6.95
N TYR A 56 23.03 33.20 6.73
CA TYR A 56 23.66 31.88 6.66
C TYR A 56 23.48 31.08 7.97
N LEU A 57 23.85 31.68 9.10
CA LEU A 57 23.79 31.02 10.40
C LEU A 57 22.35 30.77 10.87
N LEU A 58 21.44 31.70 10.61
CA LEU A 58 20.01 31.54 10.89
C LEU A 58 19.43 30.40 10.04
N GLY A 59 19.72 30.39 8.74
CA GLY A 59 19.30 29.31 7.84
C GLY A 59 19.88 27.97 8.25
N LEU A 60 21.15 27.89 8.58
CA LEU A 60 21.82 26.66 9.03
C LEU A 60 21.21 26.14 10.35
N SER A 61 20.96 27.02 11.32
CA SER A 61 20.34 26.66 12.60
C SER A 61 18.93 26.09 12.41
N ARG A 62 18.12 26.67 11.52
CA ARG A 62 16.78 26.19 11.17
C ARG A 62 16.84 24.84 10.45
N LEU A 63 17.77 24.68 9.49
CA LEU A 63 17.92 23.43 8.73
C LEU A 63 18.31 22.27 9.65
N GLU A 64 19.30 22.47 10.52
CA GLU A 64 19.74 21.46 11.49
C GLU A 64 18.68 21.19 12.58
N SER A 65 17.73 22.11 12.79
CA SER A 65 16.56 21.93 13.66
C SER A 65 15.38 21.24 12.97
N GLY A 66 15.52 20.83 11.69
CA GLY A 66 14.46 20.14 10.94
C GLY A 66 13.40 21.06 10.33
N LEU A 67 13.71 22.34 10.15
CA LEU A 67 12.84 23.38 9.58
C LEU A 67 13.37 23.85 8.20
N PRO A 68 13.39 22.97 7.18
CA PRO A 68 14.02 23.26 5.89
C PRO A 68 13.32 24.38 5.11
N THR A 69 12.02 24.56 5.27
CA THR A 69 11.26 25.64 4.61
C THR A 69 11.68 27.01 5.17
N GLU A 70 11.75 27.16 6.48
CA GLU A 70 12.18 28.39 7.14
C GLU A 70 13.67 28.69 6.88
N ALA A 71 14.47 27.63 6.75
CA ALA A 71 15.88 27.73 6.39
C ALA A 71 16.06 28.29 4.96
N SER A 72 15.21 27.84 4.00
CA SER A 72 15.33 28.31 2.60
C SER A 72 15.12 29.81 2.48
N PHE A 73 14.19 30.41 3.23
CA PHE A 73 14.00 31.86 3.22
C PHE A 73 15.23 32.65 3.69
N ALA A 74 15.93 32.15 4.71
CA ALA A 74 17.17 32.80 5.16
C ALA A 74 18.28 32.67 4.10
N PHE A 75 18.43 31.48 3.49
CA PHE A 75 19.41 31.31 2.40
C PHE A 75 19.04 32.11 1.14
N GLU A 76 17.77 32.28 0.82
CA GLU A 76 17.32 33.17 -0.27
C GLU A 76 17.76 34.63 -0.03
N ARG A 77 17.62 35.15 1.18
CA ARG A 77 18.08 36.51 1.54
C ARG A 77 19.60 36.64 1.44
N CYS A 78 20.33 35.63 1.95
CA CYS A 78 21.78 35.56 1.80
C CYS A 78 22.19 35.65 0.31
N LEU A 79 21.55 34.82 -0.54
CA LEU A 79 21.83 34.79 -1.98
C LEU A 79 21.28 36.02 -2.73
N GLY A 80 20.30 36.69 -2.18
CA GLY A 80 19.75 37.93 -2.72
C GLY A 80 20.80 39.10 -2.57
N THR A 81 21.58 39.08 -1.50
CA THR A 81 22.66 40.07 -1.23
C THR A 81 23.96 39.64 -1.90
N ASP A 82 24.34 38.37 -1.77
CA ASP A 82 25.54 37.81 -2.40
C ASP A 82 25.16 36.56 -3.23
N PRO A 83 24.81 36.74 -4.53
CA PRO A 83 24.41 35.64 -5.41
C PRO A 83 25.49 34.57 -5.61
N MET A 84 26.75 34.88 -5.28
CA MET A 84 27.91 33.96 -5.44
C MET A 84 28.31 33.30 -4.13
N ASN A 85 27.57 33.49 -3.04
CA ASN A 85 27.85 32.88 -1.75
C ASN A 85 27.75 31.36 -1.80
N GLY A 86 28.90 30.69 -1.95
CA GLY A 86 28.97 29.23 -2.04
C GLY A 86 28.41 28.50 -0.84
N PRO A 87 28.76 28.88 0.42
CA PRO A 87 28.15 28.32 1.62
C PRO A 87 26.61 28.38 1.62
N CYS A 88 26.01 29.55 1.33
CA CYS A 88 24.54 29.69 1.28
C CYS A 88 23.92 28.79 0.20
N ARG A 89 24.54 28.70 -1.00
CA ARG A 89 24.04 27.81 -2.07
C ARG A 89 24.08 26.34 -1.70
N VAL A 90 25.17 25.89 -1.06
CA VAL A 90 25.28 24.49 -0.60
C VAL A 90 24.20 24.18 0.40
N GLN A 91 23.93 25.07 1.36
CA GLN A 91 22.89 24.84 2.37
C GLN A 91 21.48 24.99 1.79
N MET A 92 21.29 25.87 0.81
CA MET A 92 20.04 25.96 0.04
C MET A 92 19.74 24.64 -0.69
N ALA A 93 20.75 24.05 -1.35
CA ALA A 93 20.61 22.72 -1.97
C ALA A 93 20.23 21.64 -0.94
N ARG A 94 20.83 21.68 0.28
CA ARG A 94 20.45 20.77 1.38
C ARG A 94 19.00 20.98 1.84
N ALA A 95 18.57 22.23 1.96
CA ALA A 95 17.19 22.56 2.31
C ALA A 95 16.20 22.01 1.25
N HIS A 96 16.48 22.22 -0.04
CA HIS A 96 15.69 21.65 -1.12
C HIS A 96 15.66 20.11 -1.10
N LEU A 97 16.80 19.45 -0.80
CA LEU A 97 16.84 17.98 -0.63
C LEU A 97 15.97 17.52 0.53
N ALA A 98 16.00 18.23 1.66
CA ALA A 98 15.19 17.92 2.84
C ALA A 98 13.69 18.09 2.57
N MET A 99 13.30 19.10 1.74
CA MET A 99 11.92 19.27 1.24
C MET A 99 11.56 18.28 0.13
N GLY A 100 12.53 17.54 -0.40
CA GLY A 100 12.31 16.62 -1.52
C GLY A 100 12.26 17.30 -2.89
N GLU A 101 12.73 18.51 -3.02
CA GLU A 101 12.78 19.34 -4.23
C GLU A 101 14.10 19.11 -5.00
N THR A 102 14.29 17.89 -5.48
CA THR A 102 15.56 17.43 -6.09
C THR A 102 15.98 18.24 -7.32
N ALA A 103 15.00 18.79 -8.08
CA ALA A 103 15.29 19.64 -9.24
C ALA A 103 15.89 20.97 -8.81
N ASN A 104 15.35 21.63 -7.77
CA ASN A 104 15.84 22.89 -7.24
C ASN A 104 17.23 22.68 -6.60
N ALA A 105 17.38 21.58 -5.84
CA ALA A 105 18.70 21.24 -5.27
C ALA A 105 19.79 21.08 -6.34
N ARG A 106 19.48 20.42 -7.46
CA ARG A 106 20.42 20.30 -8.59
C ARG A 106 20.76 21.63 -9.20
N ALA A 107 19.77 22.50 -9.43
CA ALA A 107 20.00 23.83 -10.00
C ALA A 107 21.01 24.63 -9.15
N GLU A 108 20.87 24.62 -7.83
CA GLU A 108 21.84 25.28 -6.94
C GLU A 108 23.25 24.65 -7.00
N LEU A 109 23.34 23.32 -7.04
CA LEU A 109 24.61 22.61 -7.13
C LEU A 109 25.30 22.79 -8.49
N ASP A 110 24.54 22.84 -9.59
CA ASP A 110 25.07 23.10 -10.94
C ASP A 110 25.67 24.51 -11.06
N ILE A 111 25.05 25.49 -10.39
CA ILE A 111 25.62 26.85 -10.32
C ILE A 111 26.99 26.82 -9.61
N ILE A 112 27.12 26.13 -8.47
CA ILE A 112 28.41 26.00 -7.78
C ILE A 112 29.44 25.34 -8.69
N GLN A 113 29.06 24.24 -9.35
CA GLN A 113 29.95 23.45 -10.20
C GLN A 113 30.45 24.26 -11.41
N SER A 114 29.61 25.14 -11.98
CA SER A 114 29.96 25.98 -13.13
C SER A 114 31.09 27.00 -12.83
N HIS A 115 31.37 27.27 -11.55
CA HIS A 115 32.36 28.25 -11.11
C HIS A 115 33.67 27.62 -10.64
N ASN A 116 33.94 26.33 -11.01
CA ASN A 116 35.20 25.63 -10.68
C ASN A 116 35.54 25.69 -9.18
N PRO A 117 34.69 25.16 -8.28
CA PRO A 117 34.94 25.24 -6.84
C PRO A 117 36.21 24.47 -6.41
N PRO A 118 36.78 24.77 -5.24
CA PRO A 118 37.89 23.99 -4.68
C PRO A 118 37.55 22.49 -4.58
N PRO A 119 38.56 21.59 -4.61
CA PRO A 119 38.30 20.12 -4.64
C PRO A 119 37.44 19.61 -3.48
N GLU A 120 37.51 20.20 -2.30
CA GLU A 120 36.69 19.84 -1.13
C GLU A 120 35.20 20.18 -1.34
N VAL A 121 34.93 21.35 -1.89
CA VAL A 121 33.54 21.77 -2.24
C VAL A 121 33.04 20.94 -3.41
N GLN A 122 33.89 20.62 -4.38
CA GLN A 122 33.55 19.77 -5.51
C GLN A 122 33.13 18.36 -5.04
N ALA A 123 33.84 17.77 -4.07
CA ALA A 123 33.48 16.49 -3.46
C ALA A 123 32.08 16.53 -2.78
N LEU A 124 31.82 17.62 -2.03
CA LEU A 124 30.52 17.84 -1.37
C LEU A 124 29.40 18.01 -2.37
N VAL A 125 29.61 18.77 -3.44
CA VAL A 125 28.64 18.93 -4.55
C VAL A 125 28.32 17.57 -5.17
N GLN A 126 29.32 16.73 -5.46
CA GLN A 126 29.12 15.39 -6.01
C GLN A 126 28.34 14.49 -5.04
N GLN A 127 28.59 14.59 -3.75
CA GLN A 127 27.83 13.87 -2.72
C GLN A 127 26.34 14.25 -2.76
N PHE A 128 26.02 15.54 -2.82
CA PHE A 128 24.64 16.02 -2.85
C PHE A 128 23.95 15.73 -4.19
N LEU A 129 24.64 15.82 -5.31
CA LEU A 129 24.12 15.36 -6.61
C LEU A 129 23.81 13.86 -6.59
N GLY A 130 24.67 13.07 -5.96
CA GLY A 130 24.42 11.65 -5.70
C GLY A 130 23.18 11.40 -4.84
N ALA A 131 23.02 12.17 -3.76
CA ALA A 131 21.85 12.11 -2.88
C ALA A 131 20.55 12.49 -3.64
N ALA A 132 20.57 13.58 -4.42
CA ALA A 132 19.46 13.98 -5.27
C ALA A 132 19.08 12.88 -6.28
N ALA A 133 20.08 12.28 -6.93
CA ALA A 133 19.86 11.18 -7.87
C ALA A 133 19.31 9.92 -7.18
N ALA A 134 19.75 9.63 -5.95
CA ALA A 134 19.22 8.51 -5.16
C ALA A 134 17.77 8.74 -4.74
N GLN A 135 17.44 9.96 -4.33
CA GLN A 135 16.07 10.35 -3.97
C GLN A 135 15.14 10.28 -5.17
N ASP A 136 15.54 10.74 -6.35
CA ASP A 136 14.81 10.62 -7.60
C ASP A 136 14.60 9.15 -8.00
N ARG A 137 15.62 8.29 -7.83
CA ARG A 137 15.45 6.84 -8.08
C ARG A 137 14.43 6.24 -7.16
N ARG A 138 14.44 6.59 -5.86
CA ARG A 138 13.43 6.12 -4.88
C ARG A 138 12.02 6.61 -5.22
N ARG A 139 11.87 7.82 -5.73
CA ARG A 139 10.57 8.33 -6.22
C ARG A 139 10.11 7.64 -7.49
N LYS A 140 11.05 7.31 -8.40
CA LYS A 140 10.76 6.69 -9.69
C LYS A 140 10.52 5.19 -9.63
N SER A 141 11.00 4.50 -8.61
CA SER A 141 10.80 3.07 -8.42
C SER A 141 10.79 2.72 -6.95
N GLY A 142 9.94 1.79 -6.58
CA GLY A 142 9.87 1.24 -5.23
C GLY A 142 9.44 -0.21 -5.28
N TYR A 143 9.80 -0.95 -4.26
CA TYR A 143 9.28 -2.27 -3.99
C TYR A 143 9.06 -2.40 -2.48
N ASN A 144 8.14 -3.23 -2.12
CA ASN A 144 7.90 -3.66 -0.75
C ASN A 144 7.47 -5.12 -0.77
N GLY A 145 7.76 -5.80 0.29
CA GLY A 145 7.38 -7.18 0.46
C GLY A 145 6.92 -7.47 1.87
N TYR A 146 6.32 -8.64 2.02
CA TYR A 146 5.89 -9.13 3.32
C TYR A 146 5.94 -10.64 3.37
N THR A 147 6.06 -11.15 4.58
CA THR A 147 5.88 -12.57 4.90
C THR A 147 4.95 -12.68 6.10
N GLN A 148 3.98 -13.59 6.03
CA GLN A 148 2.99 -13.79 7.07
C GLN A 148 2.85 -15.29 7.31
N LEU A 149 2.84 -15.68 8.57
CA LEU A 149 2.62 -17.05 9.01
C LEU A 149 1.57 -17.03 10.12
N GLY A 150 0.67 -18.01 10.09
CA GLY A 150 -0.40 -18.09 11.05
C GLY A 150 -0.88 -19.51 11.29
N LEU A 151 -1.55 -19.67 12.41
CA LEU A 151 -2.20 -20.90 12.81
C LEU A 151 -3.62 -20.61 13.31
N GLY A 152 -4.48 -21.61 13.21
CA GLY A 152 -5.87 -21.43 13.60
C GLY A 152 -6.65 -22.73 13.58
N PHE A 153 -7.95 -22.57 13.56
CA PHE A 153 -8.91 -23.67 13.50
C PHE A 153 -10.00 -23.35 12.48
N ASP A 154 -10.38 -24.35 11.70
CA ASP A 154 -11.37 -24.30 10.63
C ASP A 154 -12.45 -25.34 10.89
N THR A 155 -13.70 -24.92 10.99
CA THR A 155 -14.84 -25.82 11.27
C THR A 155 -15.33 -26.59 10.06
N ASN A 156 -14.88 -26.21 8.84
CA ASN A 156 -15.34 -26.84 7.61
C ASN A 156 -14.30 -26.70 6.47
N LEU A 157 -13.15 -27.35 6.65
CA LEU A 157 -11.99 -27.23 5.74
C LEU A 157 -12.29 -27.71 4.31
N ASN A 158 -13.28 -28.57 4.11
CA ASN A 158 -13.70 -29.07 2.80
C ASN A 158 -14.91 -28.34 2.21
N SER A 159 -15.50 -27.35 2.93
CA SER A 159 -16.61 -26.49 2.45
C SER A 159 -17.79 -27.26 1.90
N ILE A 160 -18.24 -28.26 2.65
CA ILE A 160 -19.33 -29.16 2.28
C ILE A 160 -20.36 -29.24 3.42
N THR A 161 -21.52 -29.83 3.15
CA THR A 161 -22.62 -29.97 4.13
C THR A 161 -22.22 -30.81 5.34
N ASP A 162 -22.81 -30.52 6.50
CA ASP A 162 -22.75 -31.31 7.74
C ASP A 162 -23.69 -32.52 7.73
N ARG A 163 -24.62 -32.58 6.76
CA ARG A 163 -25.64 -33.65 6.67
C ARG A 163 -24.96 -35.00 6.48
N ASN A 164 -25.40 -35.99 7.22
CA ASN A 164 -24.95 -37.38 7.08
C ASN A 164 -25.76 -38.16 6.02
N ARG A 165 -26.90 -37.64 5.59
CA ARG A 165 -27.81 -38.28 4.62
C ARG A 165 -28.40 -37.25 3.69
N ILE A 166 -28.42 -37.59 2.39
CA ILE A 166 -29.01 -36.76 1.34
C ILE A 166 -29.93 -37.66 0.48
N ALA A 167 -31.02 -37.06 -0.06
CA ALA A 167 -31.86 -37.71 -1.06
C ALA A 167 -31.38 -37.32 -2.45
N LEU A 168 -31.25 -38.27 -3.34
CA LEU A 168 -30.91 -38.05 -4.73
C LEU A 168 -32.13 -38.25 -5.65
N PRO A 169 -32.67 -37.17 -6.21
CA PRO A 169 -33.84 -37.23 -7.10
C PRO A 169 -33.65 -38.13 -8.32
N ALA A 170 -32.46 -38.16 -8.90
CA ALA A 170 -32.12 -39.05 -10.03
C ALA A 170 -32.26 -40.55 -9.69
N PHE A 171 -32.32 -40.90 -8.40
CA PHE A 171 -32.47 -42.26 -7.88
C PHE A 171 -33.80 -42.40 -7.08
N ASN A 172 -34.86 -41.81 -7.58
CA ASN A 172 -36.20 -41.83 -6.93
C ASN A 172 -36.20 -41.32 -5.48
N ASN A 173 -35.38 -40.29 -5.20
CA ASN A 173 -35.17 -39.76 -3.86
C ASN A 173 -34.65 -40.79 -2.84
N ALA A 174 -33.94 -41.82 -3.29
CA ALA A 174 -33.28 -42.76 -2.40
C ALA A 174 -32.34 -42.05 -1.46
N PRO A 175 -32.36 -42.39 -0.14
CA PRO A 175 -31.47 -41.80 0.81
C PRO A 175 -30.04 -42.37 0.66
N PHE A 176 -29.09 -41.49 0.43
CA PHE A 176 -27.64 -41.84 0.39
C PHE A 176 -26.99 -41.38 1.68
N ILE A 177 -26.25 -42.28 2.34
CA ILE A 177 -25.44 -41.99 3.51
C ILE A 177 -24.07 -41.50 3.00
N LEU A 178 -23.74 -40.29 3.37
CA LEU A 178 -22.41 -39.72 3.04
C LEU A 178 -21.33 -40.36 3.88
N ALA A 179 -20.25 -40.81 3.24
CA ALA A 179 -19.06 -41.29 3.93
C ALA A 179 -18.47 -40.14 4.80
N PRO A 180 -17.76 -40.47 5.92
CA PRO A 180 -17.17 -39.45 6.78
C PRO A 180 -16.34 -38.40 6.04
N GLY A 181 -15.51 -38.81 5.06
CA GLY A 181 -14.70 -37.89 4.25
C GLY A 181 -15.47 -37.02 3.26
N SER A 182 -16.78 -37.33 3.02
CA SER A 182 -17.69 -36.57 2.14
C SER A 182 -18.63 -35.67 2.92
N ARG A 183 -18.40 -35.45 4.19
CA ARG A 183 -19.12 -34.54 5.07
C ARG A 183 -18.20 -33.46 5.56
N GLN A 184 -18.75 -32.45 6.21
CA GLN A 184 -18.00 -31.41 6.89
C GLN A 184 -16.86 -32.01 7.74
N GLN A 185 -15.66 -31.51 7.57
CA GLN A 185 -14.49 -31.83 8.35
C GLN A 185 -13.97 -30.55 8.99
N ASP A 186 -13.53 -30.66 10.22
CA ASP A 186 -12.89 -29.58 10.96
C ASP A 186 -11.43 -29.93 11.27
N GLY A 187 -10.63 -28.94 11.60
CA GLY A 187 -9.25 -29.17 11.97
C GLY A 187 -8.44 -27.91 12.16
N ALA A 188 -7.24 -28.15 12.68
CA ALA A 188 -6.23 -27.11 12.75
C ALA A 188 -5.79 -26.68 11.35
N VAL A 189 -5.52 -25.40 11.18
CA VAL A 189 -4.96 -24.81 9.96
C VAL A 189 -3.61 -24.16 10.26
N LEU A 190 -2.62 -24.47 9.44
CA LEU A 190 -1.39 -23.72 9.32
C LEU A 190 -1.44 -22.98 7.98
N GLN A 191 -1.29 -21.67 8.02
CA GLN A 191 -1.34 -20.85 6.80
C GLN A 191 -0.11 -19.97 6.68
N GLY A 192 0.23 -19.61 5.45
CA GLY A 192 1.30 -18.67 5.20
C GLY A 192 1.11 -17.95 3.89
N GLN A 193 1.65 -16.75 3.84
CA GLN A 193 1.65 -15.90 2.67
C GLN A 193 2.95 -15.12 2.61
N ALA A 194 3.53 -15.01 1.42
CA ALA A 194 4.62 -14.09 1.13
C ALA A 194 4.30 -13.35 -0.16
N GLY A 195 4.60 -12.08 -0.20
CA GLY A 195 4.33 -11.28 -1.40
C GLY A 195 5.34 -10.16 -1.57
N VAL A 196 5.55 -9.78 -2.82
CA VAL A 196 6.33 -8.62 -3.24
C VAL A 196 5.56 -7.87 -4.30
N ASN A 197 5.55 -6.56 -4.19
CA ASN A 197 5.04 -5.67 -5.22
C ASN A 197 6.02 -4.54 -5.47
N GLY A 198 6.07 -4.07 -6.71
CA GLY A 198 6.96 -3.00 -7.10
C GLY A 198 6.38 -2.17 -8.22
N TYR A 199 6.92 -0.98 -8.35
CA TYR A 199 6.60 -0.08 -9.44
C TYR A 199 7.84 0.60 -9.97
N ARG A 200 7.76 1.02 -11.24
CA ARG A 200 8.76 1.87 -11.89
C ARG A 200 8.08 2.91 -12.77
N MET A 201 8.25 4.17 -12.44
CA MET A 201 7.81 5.27 -13.30
C MET A 201 8.68 5.29 -14.57
N LEU A 202 8.04 5.09 -15.71
CA LEU A 202 8.68 5.18 -17.04
C LEU A 202 8.76 6.63 -17.50
N ASN A 203 7.72 7.41 -17.18
CA ASN A 203 7.66 8.87 -17.32
C ASN A 203 6.65 9.41 -16.29
N PRO A 204 6.44 10.75 -16.16
CA PRO A 204 5.52 11.31 -15.16
C PRO A 204 4.08 10.82 -15.25
N ALA A 205 3.64 10.36 -16.42
CA ALA A 205 2.28 9.87 -16.63
C ALA A 205 2.16 8.34 -16.67
N LEU A 206 3.27 7.59 -16.83
CA LEU A 206 3.24 6.14 -17.07
C LEU A 206 4.12 5.40 -16.07
N THR A 207 3.52 4.42 -15.39
CA THR A 207 4.17 3.57 -14.38
C THR A 207 4.03 2.10 -14.76
N ALA A 208 5.12 1.36 -14.76
CA ALA A 208 5.12 -0.10 -14.81
C ALA A 208 4.86 -0.66 -13.40
N LEU A 209 4.03 -1.69 -13.31
CA LEU A 209 3.63 -2.37 -12.08
C LEU A 209 4.01 -3.84 -12.14
N GLY A 210 4.42 -4.41 -11.03
CA GLY A 210 4.70 -5.84 -10.89
C GLY A 210 4.35 -6.32 -9.50
N GLU A 211 3.74 -7.51 -9.40
CA GLU A 211 3.41 -8.14 -8.13
C GLU A 211 3.54 -9.65 -8.25
N ALA A 212 3.97 -10.29 -7.17
CA ALA A 212 3.99 -11.75 -7.06
C ALA A 212 3.68 -12.14 -5.62
N SER A 213 2.97 -13.24 -5.43
CA SER A 213 2.71 -13.80 -4.11
C SER A 213 2.64 -15.32 -4.13
N LEU A 214 2.96 -15.89 -2.97
CA LEU A 214 2.79 -17.30 -2.65
C LEU A 214 1.88 -17.39 -1.44
N GLN A 215 0.92 -18.31 -1.46
CA GLN A 215 0.05 -18.60 -0.33
C GLN A 215 -0.07 -20.10 -0.13
N PHE A 216 -0.21 -20.52 1.10
CA PHE A 216 -0.57 -21.90 1.42
C PHE A 216 -1.51 -21.99 2.61
N HIS A 217 -2.38 -22.99 2.58
CA HIS A 217 -3.16 -23.47 3.70
C HIS A 217 -2.90 -24.98 3.84
N SER A 218 -2.40 -25.39 4.99
CA SER A 218 -2.12 -26.78 5.31
C SER A 218 -3.01 -27.22 6.44
N TYR A 219 -3.66 -28.37 6.26
CA TYR A 219 -4.51 -29.01 7.25
C TYR A 219 -3.82 -30.29 7.74
N PRO A 220 -3.13 -30.26 8.89
CA PRO A 220 -2.50 -31.44 9.45
C PRO A 220 -3.53 -32.56 9.66
N GLY A 221 -3.27 -33.75 9.12
CA GLY A 221 -4.22 -34.88 9.14
C GLY A 221 -5.28 -34.89 8.04
N SER A 222 -5.38 -33.84 7.21
CA SER A 222 -6.32 -33.73 6.08
C SER A 222 -5.66 -33.10 4.87
N SER A 223 -4.49 -33.62 4.49
CA SER A 223 -3.62 -33.04 3.44
C SER A 223 -4.28 -32.90 2.07
N ASP A 224 -5.29 -33.73 1.76
CA ASP A 224 -6.03 -33.68 0.48
C ASP A 224 -6.74 -32.35 0.26
N PHE A 225 -7.07 -31.62 1.35
CA PHE A 225 -7.69 -30.29 1.30
C PHE A 225 -6.68 -29.15 1.43
N SER A 226 -5.41 -29.49 1.70
CA SER A 226 -4.34 -28.48 1.72
C SER A 226 -4.12 -27.89 0.34
N TRP A 227 -3.97 -26.57 0.25
CA TRP A 227 -3.80 -25.92 -1.03
C TRP A 227 -2.68 -24.88 -0.99
N GLN A 228 -2.12 -24.61 -2.18
CA GLN A 228 -1.08 -23.61 -2.39
C GLN A 228 -1.42 -22.84 -3.67
N THR A 229 -1.14 -21.52 -3.66
CA THR A 229 -1.21 -20.71 -4.87
C THR A 229 0.09 -19.94 -5.07
N ALA A 230 0.46 -19.79 -6.33
CA ALA A 230 1.48 -18.87 -6.79
C ALA A 230 0.81 -17.89 -7.76
N ASP A 231 0.85 -16.62 -7.44
CA ASP A 231 0.22 -15.55 -8.21
C ASP A 231 1.28 -14.59 -8.73
N ALA A 232 1.14 -14.11 -9.96
CA ALA A 232 1.97 -13.08 -10.53
C ALA A 232 1.12 -12.13 -11.39
N ALA A 233 1.38 -10.83 -11.31
CA ALA A 233 0.79 -9.89 -12.24
C ALA A 233 1.77 -8.80 -12.63
N GLY A 234 1.64 -8.32 -13.87
CA GLY A 234 2.43 -7.20 -14.38
C GLY A 234 1.61 -6.34 -15.32
N GLY A 235 1.90 -5.05 -15.36
CA GLY A 235 1.12 -4.16 -16.17
C GLY A 235 1.60 -2.72 -16.18
N LEU A 236 0.75 -1.86 -16.71
CA LEU A 236 1.00 -0.43 -16.84
C LEU A 236 -0.16 0.36 -16.24
N ALA A 237 0.16 1.45 -15.55
CA ALA A 237 -0.79 2.45 -15.10
C ALA A 237 -0.45 3.79 -15.74
N ARG A 238 -1.43 4.44 -16.37
CA ARG A 238 -1.33 5.79 -16.93
C ARG A 238 -2.18 6.74 -16.12
N ARG A 239 -1.55 7.79 -15.60
CA ARG A 239 -2.22 8.85 -14.85
C ARG A 239 -2.36 10.12 -15.69
N ALA A 240 -3.53 10.77 -15.58
CA ALA A 240 -3.83 12.04 -16.23
C ALA A 240 -4.74 12.87 -15.30
N GLY A 241 -4.13 13.78 -14.53
CA GLY A 241 -4.87 14.56 -13.51
C GLY A 241 -5.43 13.66 -12.41
N ALA A 242 -6.76 13.71 -12.23
CA ALA A 242 -7.51 12.89 -11.28
C ALA A 242 -7.74 11.44 -11.75
N ASP A 243 -7.48 11.16 -13.03
CA ASP A 243 -7.79 9.87 -13.66
C ASP A 243 -6.56 8.96 -13.71
N GLN A 244 -6.78 7.66 -13.53
CA GLN A 244 -5.78 6.63 -13.75
C GLN A 244 -6.39 5.45 -14.52
N LEU A 245 -5.76 5.04 -15.60
CA LEU A 245 -6.08 3.82 -16.33
C LEU A 245 -4.99 2.80 -16.08
N THR A 246 -5.37 1.61 -15.62
CA THR A 246 -4.47 0.49 -15.34
C THR A 246 -4.83 -0.72 -16.20
N ALA A 247 -3.84 -1.36 -16.79
CA ALA A 247 -3.98 -2.63 -17.50
C ALA A 247 -2.94 -3.63 -16.98
N LYS A 248 -3.38 -4.84 -16.60
CA LYS A 248 -2.50 -5.90 -16.05
C LYS A 248 -2.77 -7.24 -16.72
N VAL A 249 -1.73 -8.02 -16.90
CA VAL A 249 -1.79 -9.47 -17.10
C VAL A 249 -1.68 -10.14 -15.74
N GLN A 250 -2.48 -11.17 -15.50
CA GLN A 250 -2.53 -11.93 -14.25
C GLN A 250 -2.34 -13.41 -14.52
N LEU A 251 -1.52 -14.07 -13.72
CA LEU A 251 -1.23 -15.50 -13.78
C LEU A 251 -1.40 -16.11 -12.41
N GLN A 252 -1.99 -17.28 -12.32
CA GLN A 252 -2.10 -18.08 -11.10
C GLN A 252 -1.85 -19.55 -11.38
N ASP A 253 -1.05 -20.18 -10.53
CA ASP A 253 -0.95 -21.65 -10.42
C ASP A 253 -1.49 -22.07 -9.04
N MET A 254 -2.38 -23.05 -9.02
CA MET A 254 -2.98 -23.58 -7.79
C MET A 254 -2.74 -25.09 -7.71
N ARG A 255 -2.28 -25.53 -6.55
CA ARG A 255 -2.16 -26.93 -6.18
C ARG A 255 -3.13 -27.29 -5.07
N LEU A 256 -3.68 -28.50 -5.11
CA LEU A 256 -4.59 -29.07 -4.11
C LEU A 256 -4.12 -30.47 -3.75
N GLY A 257 -3.99 -30.77 -2.45
CA GLY A 257 -3.47 -32.04 -1.99
C GLY A 257 -2.06 -32.36 -2.53
N GLY A 258 -1.24 -31.31 -2.76
CA GLY A 258 0.11 -31.47 -3.33
C GLY A 258 0.15 -31.59 -4.86
N ASN A 259 -0.98 -31.84 -5.53
CA ASN A 259 -1.07 -32.04 -6.97
C ASN A 259 -1.43 -30.74 -7.69
N ALA A 260 -1.00 -30.59 -8.95
CA ALA A 260 -1.44 -29.49 -9.81
C ALA A 260 -2.96 -29.58 -9.99
N TYR A 261 -3.65 -28.48 -9.75
CA TYR A 261 -5.11 -28.45 -9.76
C TYR A 261 -5.65 -27.52 -10.85
N ARG A 262 -5.24 -26.22 -10.81
CA ARG A 262 -5.75 -25.21 -11.73
C ARG A 262 -4.70 -24.17 -12.06
N ARG A 263 -4.61 -23.79 -13.31
CA ARG A 263 -3.88 -22.61 -13.79
C ARG A 263 -4.85 -21.58 -14.35
N SER A 264 -4.57 -20.31 -14.12
CA SER A 264 -5.37 -19.22 -14.65
C SER A 264 -4.48 -18.19 -15.31
N ALA A 265 -4.90 -17.66 -16.44
CA ALA A 265 -4.30 -16.50 -17.09
C ALA A 265 -5.39 -15.48 -17.40
N GLY A 266 -5.14 -14.21 -17.13
CA GLY A 266 -6.18 -13.19 -17.24
C GLY A 266 -5.65 -11.81 -17.58
N LEU A 267 -6.59 -10.95 -17.94
CA LEU A 267 -6.39 -9.53 -18.20
C LEU A 267 -7.30 -8.72 -17.27
N LEU A 268 -6.76 -7.66 -16.69
CA LEU A 268 -7.50 -6.67 -15.91
C LEU A 268 -7.34 -5.29 -16.56
N GLY A 269 -8.44 -4.62 -16.82
CA GLY A 269 -8.51 -3.20 -17.11
C GLY A 269 -9.25 -2.49 -15.99
N GLN A 270 -8.68 -1.40 -15.45
CA GLN A 270 -9.28 -0.62 -14.38
C GLN A 270 -9.14 0.87 -14.66
N TYR A 271 -10.20 1.60 -14.45
CA TYR A 271 -10.23 3.07 -14.45
C TYR A 271 -10.53 3.55 -13.04
N ASP A 272 -9.67 4.41 -12.52
CA ASP A 272 -9.81 5.05 -11.21
C ASP A 272 -9.99 6.56 -11.41
N HIS A 273 -10.92 7.16 -10.66
CA HIS A 273 -11.15 8.60 -10.60
C HIS A 273 -11.03 9.08 -9.15
N ASP A 274 -10.16 10.05 -8.94
CA ASP A 274 -9.97 10.71 -7.64
C ASP A 274 -11.02 11.82 -7.50
N LEU A 275 -11.94 11.64 -6.54
CA LEU A 275 -13.03 12.60 -6.26
C LEU A 275 -12.59 13.76 -5.37
N GLY A 276 -11.32 13.75 -4.95
CA GLY A 276 -10.76 14.71 -4.00
C GLY A 276 -10.81 14.22 -2.55
N GLY A 277 -9.95 14.80 -1.71
CA GLY A 277 -9.80 14.36 -0.31
C GLY A 277 -9.25 12.94 -0.24
N GLN A 278 -10.01 12.02 0.35
CA GLN A 278 -9.69 10.59 0.44
C GLN A 278 -10.62 9.72 -0.43
N ASP A 279 -11.52 10.34 -1.18
CA ASP A 279 -12.56 9.64 -1.93
C ASP A 279 -12.07 9.25 -3.33
N ARG A 280 -12.34 8.01 -3.72
CA ARG A 280 -11.96 7.46 -5.01
C ARG A 280 -13.03 6.52 -5.54
N MET A 281 -13.31 6.58 -6.82
CA MET A 281 -14.14 5.63 -7.55
C MET A 281 -13.28 4.80 -8.51
N ALA A 282 -13.65 3.54 -8.68
CA ALA A 282 -13.03 2.64 -9.65
C ALA A 282 -14.09 1.87 -10.43
N VAL A 283 -13.84 1.65 -11.70
CA VAL A 283 -14.58 0.72 -12.56
C VAL A 283 -13.57 -0.24 -13.18
N TYR A 284 -13.86 -1.53 -13.19
CA TYR A 284 -12.95 -2.52 -13.73
C TYR A 284 -13.66 -3.60 -14.56
N ALA A 285 -12.93 -4.12 -15.53
CA ALA A 285 -13.29 -5.30 -16.28
C ALA A 285 -12.15 -6.33 -16.20
N GLN A 286 -12.49 -7.58 -15.95
CA GLN A 286 -11.53 -8.67 -15.86
C GLN A 286 -11.99 -9.83 -16.76
N PHE A 287 -11.05 -10.37 -17.51
CA PHE A 287 -11.18 -11.60 -18.26
C PHE A 287 -10.17 -12.62 -17.77
N GLY A 288 -10.56 -13.87 -17.58
CA GLY A 288 -9.68 -14.95 -17.17
C GLY A 288 -10.01 -16.27 -17.87
N HIS A 289 -8.97 -16.97 -18.28
CA HIS A 289 -9.04 -18.35 -18.75
C HIS A 289 -8.54 -19.27 -17.66
N GLN A 290 -9.32 -20.28 -17.29
CA GLN A 290 -8.99 -21.28 -16.26
C GLN A 290 -8.79 -22.64 -16.91
N THR A 291 -7.68 -23.31 -16.59
CA THR A 291 -7.33 -24.65 -17.06
C THR A 291 -7.16 -25.58 -15.87
N TYR A 292 -7.91 -26.67 -15.82
CA TYR A 292 -7.81 -27.70 -14.80
C TYR A 292 -6.97 -28.86 -15.29
N ASP A 293 -6.05 -29.36 -14.46
CA ASP A 293 -5.13 -30.43 -14.86
C ASP A 293 -5.82 -31.78 -15.06
N THR A 294 -6.68 -32.18 -14.12
CA THR A 294 -7.38 -33.48 -14.16
C THR A 294 -8.82 -33.39 -14.64
N LEU A 295 -9.53 -32.31 -14.32
CA LEU A 295 -10.92 -32.08 -14.66
C LEU A 295 -11.05 -31.17 -15.88
N LYS A 296 -10.50 -31.57 -17.02
CA LYS A 296 -10.37 -30.72 -18.22
C LYS A 296 -11.70 -30.20 -18.78
N ASN A 297 -12.80 -30.92 -18.57
CA ASN A 297 -14.15 -30.46 -18.93
C ASN A 297 -14.58 -29.20 -18.11
N ARG A 298 -13.92 -28.90 -16.99
CA ARG A 298 -14.15 -27.67 -16.18
C ARG A 298 -13.36 -26.46 -16.69
N ASN A 299 -12.52 -26.61 -17.71
CA ASN A 299 -11.83 -25.46 -18.32
C ASN A 299 -12.87 -24.42 -18.71
N SER A 300 -12.62 -23.15 -18.32
CA SER A 300 -13.64 -22.12 -18.45
C SER A 300 -13.04 -20.76 -18.75
N ASN A 301 -13.87 -19.89 -19.31
CA ASN A 301 -13.60 -18.47 -19.45
C ASN A 301 -14.50 -17.71 -18.48
N ARG A 302 -13.89 -16.81 -17.69
CA ARG A 302 -14.59 -15.95 -16.72
C ARG A 302 -14.46 -14.50 -17.14
N PHE A 303 -15.60 -13.80 -17.17
CA PHE A 303 -15.64 -12.35 -17.36
C PHE A 303 -16.31 -11.71 -16.14
N THR A 304 -15.75 -10.62 -15.64
CA THR A 304 -16.27 -9.84 -14.50
C THR A 304 -16.21 -8.37 -14.83
N LEU A 305 -17.28 -7.65 -14.52
CA LEU A 305 -17.36 -6.19 -14.54
C LEU A 305 -17.74 -5.72 -13.15
N GLY A 306 -17.11 -4.66 -12.65
CA GLY A 306 -17.42 -4.14 -11.32
C GLY A 306 -17.13 -2.67 -11.18
N ALA A 307 -17.71 -2.09 -10.14
CA ALA A 307 -17.45 -0.73 -9.68
C ALA A 307 -17.26 -0.72 -8.16
N ALA A 308 -16.45 0.18 -7.68
CA ALA A 308 -16.18 0.35 -6.25
C ALA A 308 -15.95 1.83 -5.94
N TRP A 309 -16.29 2.20 -4.72
CA TRP A 309 -15.93 3.46 -4.09
C TRP A 309 -15.14 3.18 -2.83
N SER A 310 -14.19 4.03 -2.51
CA SER A 310 -13.48 4.04 -1.23
C SER A 310 -13.28 5.47 -0.74
N GLY A 311 -13.32 5.66 0.58
CA GLY A 311 -13.16 7.00 1.15
C GLY A 311 -12.86 6.97 2.64
N GLY A 312 -12.43 8.11 3.16
CA GLY A 312 -12.25 8.36 4.59
C GLY A 312 -13.49 9.00 5.19
N LEU A 313 -13.91 8.54 6.37
CA LEU A 313 -14.99 9.18 7.11
C LEU A 313 -14.43 10.10 8.20
N SER A 314 -15.00 11.31 8.33
CA SER A 314 -14.65 12.28 9.38
C SER A 314 -15.25 11.87 10.74
N LEU A 315 -14.94 10.67 11.21
CA LEU A 315 -15.38 10.10 12.48
C LEU A 315 -14.17 9.83 13.39
N LEU A 316 -14.43 9.54 14.67
CA LEU A 316 -13.39 9.14 15.62
C LEU A 316 -12.60 7.93 15.06
N GLY A 317 -11.26 8.02 15.05
CA GLY A 317 -10.38 7.01 14.48
C GLY A 317 -10.24 7.07 12.95
N SER A 318 -10.81 8.08 12.29
CA SER A 318 -10.71 8.35 10.84
C SER A 318 -10.81 7.07 10.00
N PRO A 319 -11.96 6.35 10.06
CA PRO A 319 -12.09 5.08 9.36
C PRO A 319 -12.01 5.26 7.85
N VAL A 320 -11.29 4.35 7.21
CA VAL A 320 -11.29 4.20 5.75
C VAL A 320 -12.25 3.09 5.40
N VAL A 321 -13.21 3.37 4.53
CA VAL A 321 -14.26 2.42 4.12
C VAL A 321 -14.29 2.25 2.62
N TYR A 322 -14.83 1.12 2.16
CA TYR A 322 -15.07 0.86 0.76
C TYR A 322 -16.39 0.12 0.57
N ALA A 323 -17.01 0.32 -0.59
CA ALA A 323 -18.17 -0.43 -1.06
C ALA A 323 -18.03 -0.68 -2.56
N GLY A 324 -18.52 -1.82 -3.03
CA GLY A 324 -18.46 -2.13 -4.45
C GLY A 324 -19.49 -3.20 -4.83
N ALA A 325 -19.80 -3.22 -6.11
CA ALA A 325 -20.67 -4.21 -6.73
C ALA A 325 -20.00 -4.77 -7.99
N TYR A 326 -20.28 -6.01 -8.29
CA TYR A 326 -19.74 -6.65 -9.49
C TYR A 326 -20.71 -7.71 -10.01
N ALA A 327 -20.66 -7.96 -11.31
CA ALA A 327 -21.40 -9.00 -11.97
C ALA A 327 -20.51 -9.68 -13.02
N GLY A 328 -20.85 -10.90 -13.37
CA GLY A 328 -20.10 -11.59 -14.39
C GLY A 328 -20.68 -12.94 -14.77
N GLN A 329 -19.92 -13.61 -15.60
CA GLN A 329 -20.24 -14.98 -16.01
C GLN A 329 -18.95 -15.79 -16.14
N GLU A 330 -19.11 -17.06 -15.87
CA GLU A 330 -18.11 -18.08 -16.18
C GLU A 330 -18.76 -19.09 -17.13
N LYS A 331 -18.06 -19.47 -18.19
CA LYS A 331 -18.54 -20.41 -19.20
C LYS A 331 -17.53 -21.52 -19.38
N ALA A 332 -17.95 -22.75 -19.11
CA ALA A 332 -17.17 -23.94 -19.41
C ALA A 332 -16.95 -24.09 -20.93
N GLY A 333 -15.77 -24.58 -21.32
CA GLY A 333 -15.49 -24.95 -22.70
C GLY A 333 -16.25 -26.20 -23.16
N ASP A 334 -16.62 -27.08 -22.22
CA ASP A 334 -17.37 -28.30 -22.41
C ASP A 334 -18.75 -28.17 -21.76
N SER A 335 -19.82 -28.29 -22.57
CA SER A 335 -21.20 -28.17 -22.10
C SER A 335 -21.61 -29.27 -21.10
N THR A 336 -20.93 -30.41 -21.06
CA THR A 336 -21.17 -31.45 -20.06
C THR A 336 -20.82 -31.01 -18.65
N ALA A 337 -20.00 -29.94 -18.49
CA ALA A 337 -19.65 -29.33 -17.21
C ALA A 337 -20.47 -28.06 -16.87
N ASP A 338 -21.45 -27.67 -17.69
CA ASP A 338 -22.25 -26.46 -17.45
C ASP A 338 -22.95 -26.45 -16.07
N TYR A 339 -23.29 -27.60 -15.55
CA TYR A 339 -23.95 -27.71 -14.23
C TYR A 339 -23.01 -27.43 -13.03
N MET A 340 -21.68 -27.50 -13.23
CA MET A 340 -20.69 -27.32 -12.16
C MET A 340 -19.69 -26.19 -12.43
N ALA A 341 -19.47 -25.78 -13.67
CA ALA A 341 -18.43 -24.83 -14.05
C ALA A 341 -18.98 -23.57 -14.74
N SER A 342 -20.12 -23.65 -15.47
CA SER A 342 -20.76 -22.46 -16.03
C SER A 342 -21.68 -21.82 -15.00
N GLN A 343 -21.53 -20.50 -14.79
CA GLN A 343 -22.36 -19.75 -13.86
C GLN A 343 -22.44 -18.26 -14.23
N LYS A 344 -23.54 -17.63 -13.83
CA LYS A 344 -23.67 -16.18 -13.75
C LYS A 344 -23.65 -15.77 -12.29
N PHE A 345 -23.00 -14.68 -11.98
CA PHE A 345 -22.88 -14.19 -10.60
C PHE A 345 -23.09 -12.68 -10.52
N LEU A 346 -23.60 -12.27 -9.37
CA LEU A 346 -23.76 -10.87 -8.97
C LEU A 346 -23.34 -10.77 -7.51
N GLY A 347 -22.48 -9.82 -7.17
CA GLY A 347 -22.04 -9.65 -5.80
C GLY A 347 -21.94 -8.19 -5.39
N VAL A 348 -22.05 -7.98 -4.09
CA VAL A 348 -21.75 -6.72 -3.41
C VAL A 348 -20.75 -7.00 -2.31
N ARG A 349 -19.86 -6.03 -2.05
CA ARG A 349 -18.88 -6.13 -0.97
C ARG A 349 -18.65 -4.76 -0.34
N GLY A 350 -18.39 -4.75 0.93
CA GLY A 350 -18.01 -3.54 1.64
C GLY A 350 -17.15 -3.88 2.83
N GLY A 351 -16.44 -2.90 3.32
CA GLY A 351 -15.58 -3.09 4.48
C GLY A 351 -14.84 -1.81 4.83
N GLY A 352 -13.93 -1.94 5.78
CA GLY A 352 -13.11 -0.80 6.19
C GLY A 352 -12.15 -1.14 7.29
N SER A 353 -11.38 -0.13 7.65
CA SER A 353 -10.44 -0.16 8.77
C SER A 353 -10.64 1.06 9.66
N LEU A 354 -10.56 0.84 10.98
CA LEU A 354 -10.69 1.87 12.01
C LEU A 354 -9.46 1.81 12.90
N ALA A 355 -8.73 2.92 13.01
CA ALA A 355 -7.67 3.06 13.98
C ALA A 355 -8.29 3.25 15.39
N LEU A 356 -8.11 2.26 16.25
CA LEU A 356 -8.55 2.32 17.67
C LEU A 356 -7.54 3.09 18.52
N THR A 357 -6.26 2.87 18.23
CA THR A 357 -5.09 3.55 18.83
C THR A 357 -3.98 3.63 17.76
N PRO A 358 -2.85 4.31 18.02
CA PRO A 358 -1.72 4.31 17.07
C PRO A 358 -1.17 2.93 16.70
N VAL A 359 -1.38 1.92 17.56
CA VAL A 359 -0.85 0.56 17.36
C VAL A 359 -1.93 -0.51 17.13
N TRP A 360 -3.22 -0.16 17.29
CA TRP A 360 -4.33 -1.08 17.09
C TRP A 360 -5.27 -0.60 15.99
N LYS A 361 -5.56 -1.47 15.02
CA LYS A 361 -6.58 -1.25 13.97
C LYS A 361 -7.59 -2.38 14.00
N LEU A 362 -8.88 -2.02 13.91
CA LEU A 362 -9.95 -2.95 13.63
C LEU A 362 -10.18 -2.97 12.11
N ASN A 363 -10.27 -4.16 11.53
CA ASN A 363 -10.61 -4.37 10.14
C ASN A 363 -11.88 -5.20 10.05
N GLY A 364 -12.75 -4.88 9.10
CA GLY A 364 -13.96 -5.65 8.87
C GLY A 364 -14.37 -5.62 7.41
N SER A 365 -14.91 -6.72 6.91
CA SER A 365 -15.52 -6.79 5.57
C SER A 365 -16.68 -7.74 5.54
N LEU A 366 -17.63 -7.42 4.66
CA LEU A 366 -18.79 -8.23 4.34
C LEU A 366 -18.92 -8.34 2.83
N SER A 367 -19.20 -9.53 2.32
CA SER A 367 -19.58 -9.73 0.93
C SER A 367 -20.76 -10.67 0.82
N VAL A 368 -21.61 -10.42 -0.19
CA VAL A 368 -22.72 -11.31 -0.57
C VAL A 368 -22.63 -11.51 -2.07
N GLU A 369 -22.68 -12.78 -2.51
CA GLU A 369 -22.65 -13.14 -3.92
C GLU A 369 -23.74 -14.17 -4.23
N GLN A 370 -24.53 -13.90 -5.25
CA GLN A 370 -25.49 -14.85 -5.83
C GLN A 370 -24.87 -15.52 -7.05
N ARG A 371 -24.98 -16.84 -7.13
CA ARG A 371 -24.55 -17.66 -8.26
C ARG A 371 -25.69 -18.48 -8.82
N ARG A 372 -25.81 -18.50 -10.14
CA ARG A 372 -26.78 -19.34 -10.89
C ARG A 372 -26.03 -20.13 -11.94
N TYR A 373 -26.09 -21.45 -11.82
CA TYR A 373 -25.35 -22.36 -12.69
C TYR A 373 -26.02 -22.56 -14.05
N GLY A 374 -25.27 -23.06 -15.03
CA GLY A 374 -25.69 -23.11 -16.44
C GLY A 374 -26.62 -24.24 -16.81
N ALA A 375 -26.63 -25.35 -16.05
CA ALA A 375 -27.45 -26.52 -16.32
C ALA A 375 -27.92 -27.20 -15.04
N ALA A 376 -28.89 -28.14 -15.17
CA ALA A 376 -29.32 -28.94 -14.03
C ALA A 376 -28.22 -29.94 -13.62
N ASP A 377 -27.98 -30.07 -12.32
CA ASP A 377 -27.12 -31.10 -11.76
C ASP A 377 -27.77 -32.50 -12.03
N PRO A 378 -27.01 -33.44 -12.62
CA PRO A 378 -27.57 -34.73 -13.03
C PRO A 378 -28.04 -35.60 -11.86
N ALA A 379 -27.48 -35.45 -10.66
CA ALA A 379 -27.90 -36.20 -9.48
C ALA A 379 -29.11 -35.59 -8.78
N PHE A 380 -29.16 -34.25 -8.74
CA PHE A 380 -30.23 -33.50 -8.06
C PHE A 380 -31.39 -33.08 -8.99
N LEU A 381 -31.23 -33.18 -10.30
CA LEU A 381 -32.20 -32.78 -11.34
C LEU A 381 -32.69 -31.33 -11.18
N LYS A 382 -31.82 -30.47 -10.62
CA LYS A 382 -32.07 -29.05 -10.36
C LYS A 382 -30.89 -28.20 -10.80
N THR A 383 -31.18 -27.05 -11.39
CA THR A 383 -30.14 -26.05 -11.63
C THR A 383 -29.71 -25.46 -10.29
N ARG A 384 -28.42 -25.57 -9.98
CA ARG A 384 -27.82 -25.07 -8.73
C ARG A 384 -27.95 -23.55 -8.64
N ARG A 385 -28.28 -23.07 -7.45
CA ARG A 385 -28.34 -21.65 -7.06
C ARG A 385 -27.70 -21.54 -5.68
N ASP A 386 -26.73 -20.67 -5.57
CA ASP A 386 -26.06 -20.39 -4.31
C ASP A 386 -26.20 -18.91 -3.97
N ASP A 387 -26.44 -18.64 -2.69
CA ASP A 387 -26.33 -17.32 -2.08
C ASP A 387 -25.24 -17.43 -1.00
N GLU A 388 -24.06 -16.84 -1.26
CA GLU A 388 -22.93 -16.90 -0.35
C GLU A 388 -22.75 -15.57 0.36
N ALA A 389 -22.59 -15.61 1.68
CA ALA A 389 -22.24 -14.47 2.51
C ALA A 389 -20.92 -14.75 3.23
N ASN A 390 -19.99 -13.80 3.19
CA ASN A 390 -18.72 -13.86 3.88
C ASN A 390 -18.57 -12.65 4.80
N LEU A 391 -18.28 -12.89 6.07
CA LEU A 391 -17.93 -11.88 7.07
C LEU A 391 -16.48 -12.11 7.52
N SER A 392 -15.64 -11.09 7.48
CA SER A 392 -14.31 -11.09 8.06
C SER A 392 -14.19 -10.00 9.12
N LEU A 393 -13.66 -10.35 10.28
CA LEU A 393 -13.31 -9.43 11.35
C LEU A 393 -11.88 -9.69 11.78
N GLY A 394 -11.07 -8.66 11.93
CA GLY A 394 -9.68 -8.81 12.33
C GLY A 394 -9.18 -7.61 13.11
N LEU A 395 -8.27 -7.87 14.02
CA LEU A 395 -7.49 -6.85 14.71
C LEU A 395 -6.06 -6.87 14.15
N ALA A 396 -5.45 -5.72 14.00
CA ALA A 396 -4.05 -5.59 13.68
C ALA A 396 -3.34 -4.88 14.84
N TRP A 397 -2.43 -5.59 15.50
CA TRP A 397 -1.58 -5.05 16.54
C TRP A 397 -0.17 -4.83 15.99
N GLN A 398 0.20 -3.57 15.82
CA GLN A 398 1.54 -3.16 15.40
C GLN A 398 2.50 -3.32 16.58
N TYR A 399 3.19 -4.47 16.65
CA TYR A 399 4.19 -4.73 17.68
C TYR A 399 5.46 -3.91 17.47
N SER A 400 5.89 -3.75 16.22
CA SER A 400 7.00 -2.90 15.81
C SER A 400 6.73 -2.31 14.41
N PRO A 401 7.54 -1.36 13.90
CA PRO A 401 7.35 -0.84 12.55
C PRO A 401 7.28 -1.89 11.45
N ALA A 402 7.93 -3.03 11.63
CA ALA A 402 7.99 -4.12 10.66
C ALA A 402 7.11 -5.33 11.01
N VAL A 403 6.62 -5.45 12.26
CA VAL A 403 5.92 -6.66 12.73
C VAL A 403 4.51 -6.32 13.19
N THR A 404 3.53 -7.03 12.63
CA THR A 404 2.11 -6.93 12.99
C THR A 404 1.55 -8.30 13.38
N VAL A 405 0.81 -8.37 14.47
CA VAL A 405 0.06 -9.56 14.89
C VAL A 405 -1.40 -9.37 14.50
N LEU A 406 -2.01 -10.38 13.86
CA LEU A 406 -3.29 -10.32 13.18
C LEU A 406 -4.23 -11.45 13.63
N PRO A 407 -4.88 -11.37 14.80
CA PRO A 407 -6.00 -12.24 15.10
C PRO A 407 -7.17 -11.92 14.16
N ALA A 408 -7.78 -12.96 13.58
CA ALA A 408 -8.87 -12.83 12.62
C ALA A 408 -9.93 -13.92 12.81
N TYR A 409 -11.16 -13.56 12.52
CA TYR A 409 -12.31 -14.44 12.43
C TYR A 409 -12.97 -14.27 11.07
N ASN A 410 -13.20 -15.39 10.37
CA ASN A 410 -13.87 -15.42 9.09
C ASN A 410 -15.08 -16.36 9.20
N TYR A 411 -16.24 -15.88 8.80
CA TYR A 411 -17.47 -16.66 8.68
C TYR A 411 -17.91 -16.70 7.23
N THR A 412 -18.26 -17.90 6.74
CA THR A 412 -18.84 -18.11 5.42
C THR A 412 -20.16 -18.88 5.58
N ARG A 413 -21.22 -18.39 4.97
CA ARG A 413 -22.46 -19.12 4.78
C ARG A 413 -22.75 -19.24 3.30
N ASN A 414 -22.85 -20.47 2.78
CA ASN A 414 -23.31 -20.74 1.43
C ASN A 414 -24.68 -21.41 1.51
N SER A 415 -25.76 -20.67 1.20
CA SER A 415 -27.10 -21.20 1.11
C SER A 415 -27.32 -21.73 -0.30
N SER A 416 -27.57 -23.04 -0.43
CA SER A 416 -27.70 -23.68 -1.74
C SER A 416 -28.98 -24.52 -1.82
N ASN A 417 -29.59 -24.57 -3.03
CA ASN A 417 -30.68 -25.50 -3.32
C ASN A 417 -30.20 -26.93 -3.60
N ILE A 418 -28.86 -27.14 -3.63
CA ILE A 418 -28.24 -28.47 -3.70
C ILE A 418 -27.67 -28.78 -2.31
N PRO A 419 -28.20 -29.82 -1.60
CA PRO A 419 -27.82 -30.08 -0.21
C PRO A 419 -26.31 -30.30 0.05
N LEU A 420 -25.55 -30.80 -0.92
CA LEU A 420 -24.12 -31.03 -0.79
C LEU A 420 -23.32 -29.74 -0.65
N THR A 421 -23.82 -28.66 -1.21
CA THR A 421 -23.13 -27.36 -1.25
C THR A 421 -23.76 -26.32 -0.32
N ASP A 422 -24.72 -26.75 0.53
CA ASP A 422 -25.32 -25.94 1.58
C ASP A 422 -24.50 -26.12 2.86
N TYR A 423 -23.74 -25.09 3.27
CA TYR A 423 -22.81 -25.19 4.39
C TYR A 423 -22.57 -23.84 5.07
N ASP A 424 -22.05 -23.92 6.28
CA ASP A 424 -21.38 -22.81 6.96
C ASP A 424 -19.94 -23.19 7.35
N ARG A 425 -19.11 -22.18 7.59
CA ARG A 425 -17.70 -22.35 7.91
C ARG A 425 -17.24 -21.20 8.79
N ASN A 426 -16.56 -21.53 9.87
CA ASN A 426 -15.92 -20.59 10.77
C ASN A 426 -14.42 -20.85 10.80
N VAL A 427 -13.61 -19.82 10.60
CA VAL A 427 -12.17 -19.91 10.65
C VAL A 427 -11.64 -18.85 11.62
N VAL A 428 -10.93 -19.29 12.65
CA VAL A 428 -10.23 -18.40 13.58
C VAL A 428 -8.74 -18.58 13.37
N THR A 429 -8.01 -17.50 13.19
CA THR A 429 -6.55 -17.53 12.99
C THR A 429 -5.85 -16.47 13.83
N VAL A 430 -4.59 -16.70 14.11
CA VAL A 430 -3.64 -15.69 14.57
C VAL A 430 -2.41 -15.75 13.69
N ASP A 431 -2.15 -14.67 13.00
CA ASP A 431 -1.04 -14.54 12.07
C ASP A 431 -0.01 -13.54 12.59
N VAL A 432 1.26 -13.75 12.26
CA VAL A 432 2.34 -12.79 12.43
C VAL A 432 2.85 -12.40 11.05
N ARG A 433 2.84 -11.11 10.78
CA ARG A 433 3.28 -10.52 9.53
C ARG A 433 4.54 -9.69 9.76
N TYR A 434 5.51 -9.88 8.88
CA TYR A 434 6.73 -9.10 8.78
C TYR A 434 6.75 -8.37 7.43
N ASP A 435 6.79 -7.04 7.46
CA ASP A 435 6.91 -6.17 6.28
C ASP A 435 8.36 -5.72 6.11
N TRP A 436 8.93 -5.79 4.87
CA TRP A 436 10.31 -5.49 4.52
C TRP A 436 10.46 -4.75 3.19
#